data_ef96d24f20a62657ab650d06f494da88
#
_entry.id   ef96d24f20a62657ab650d06f494da88
#
_cell.length_a   1.000
_cell.length_b   1.000
_cell.length_c   1.000
_cell.angle_alpha   90.00
_cell.angle_beta   90.00
_cell.angle_gamma   90.00
#
_symmetry.space_group_name_H-M   'P 1'
#
loop_
_entity.id
_entity.type
_entity.pdbx_description
1 polymer ?
#
loop_
_entity_poly.entity_id
_entity_poly.type
_entity_poly.pdbx_seq_one_letter_code
_entity_poly.pdbx_strand_id
1 'polypeptide(L)'
;MKNRVFLKLIIFLIILVPLINSCGPFKPKKVDARNVPPSGDERVKKNIEEGRAFSLQASLTKQKEYDFASSNELWRASLDTIDFMPLINANYSGGIIITDWYSEQNSNNESVKISIRFLSNEIRADALDIKVFKKVCPKLNQCVITETGDELIKELTKNILRKAAVYEKENQLKRGRKVHGSVSPDRGKKK
;
A
#
# COMPACT_ATOMS: atom_id res chain seq x y z
N MET A 1 -14.62 -19.68 -56.26
CA MET A 1 -13.57 -19.10 -55.41
C MET A 1 -13.78 -17.58 -55.21
N LYS A 2 -14.25 -16.81 -56.14
CA LYS A 2 -14.46 -15.34 -56.06
C LYS A 2 -15.38 -14.88 -54.93
N ASN A 3 -16.49 -15.60 -54.67
CA ASN A 3 -17.47 -15.21 -53.65
C ASN A 3 -16.95 -15.33 -52.18
N ARG A 4 -16.03 -16.28 -51.92
CA ARG A 4 -15.45 -16.43 -50.57
C ARG A 4 -14.42 -15.34 -50.22
N VAL A 5 -13.72 -14.85 -51.26
CA VAL A 5 -12.77 -13.71 -51.07
C VAL A 5 -13.56 -12.42 -50.86
N PHE A 6 -14.63 -12.23 -51.62
CA PHE A 6 -15.51 -11.07 -51.49
C PHE A 6 -16.19 -11.01 -50.09
N LEU A 7 -16.66 -12.15 -49.59
CA LEU A 7 -17.26 -12.26 -48.27
C LEU A 7 -16.25 -11.94 -47.16
N LYS A 8 -15.00 -12.42 -47.28
CA LYS A 8 -13.92 -12.10 -46.33
C LYS A 8 -13.56 -10.61 -46.33
N LEU A 9 -13.57 -9.97 -47.48
CA LEU A 9 -13.32 -8.53 -47.62
C LEU A 9 -14.43 -7.70 -46.96
N ILE A 10 -15.69 -8.10 -47.14
CA ILE A 10 -16.84 -7.44 -46.50
C ILE A 10 -16.75 -7.58 -44.95
N ILE A 11 -16.43 -8.77 -44.44
CA ILE A 11 -16.28 -9.00 -42.98
C ILE A 11 -15.14 -8.18 -42.44
N PHE A 12 -14.01 -8.10 -43.15
CA PHE A 12 -12.87 -7.27 -42.75
C PHE A 12 -13.21 -5.78 -42.73
N LEU A 13 -13.98 -5.30 -43.69
CA LEU A 13 -14.45 -3.91 -43.75
C LEU A 13 -15.42 -3.58 -42.60
N ILE A 14 -16.33 -4.50 -42.26
CA ILE A 14 -17.28 -4.33 -41.14
C ILE A 14 -16.56 -4.27 -39.80
N ILE A 15 -15.45 -5.01 -39.62
CA ILE A 15 -14.64 -4.99 -38.39
C ILE A 15 -13.79 -3.72 -38.32
N LEU A 16 -13.37 -3.15 -39.43
CA LEU A 16 -12.52 -1.96 -39.51
C LEU A 16 -13.29 -0.66 -39.21
N VAL A 17 -14.57 -0.58 -39.57
CA VAL A 17 -15.41 0.62 -39.39
C VAL A 17 -15.55 1.07 -37.94
N PRO A 18 -15.75 0.20 -36.92
CA PRO A 18 -15.85 0.64 -35.50
C PRO A 18 -14.53 1.11 -34.90
N LEU A 19 -13.37 0.74 -35.47
CA LEU A 19 -12.08 1.19 -34.99
C LEU A 19 -11.79 2.67 -35.31
N ILE A 20 -12.43 3.23 -36.30
CA ILE A 20 -12.25 4.63 -36.74
C ILE A 20 -13.11 5.60 -35.86
N ASN A 21 -14.16 5.10 -35.21
CA ASN A 21 -15.05 5.91 -34.38
C ASN A 21 -14.65 5.95 -32.91
N SER A 22 -13.45 5.50 -32.54
CA SER A 22 -12.92 5.56 -31.19
C SER A 22 -12.35 6.93 -30.80
N CYS A 23 -12.92 8.03 -31.34
CA CYS A 23 -12.78 9.34 -30.74
C CYS A 23 -13.70 9.40 -29.52
N GLY A 24 -13.14 9.07 -28.36
CA GLY A 24 -13.82 9.08 -27.08
C GLY A 24 -14.41 10.45 -26.71
N PRO A 25 -15.21 10.53 -25.64
CA PRO A 25 -15.98 11.71 -25.23
C PRO A 25 -15.09 12.79 -24.59
N PHE A 26 -14.00 13.17 -25.25
CA PHE A 26 -13.26 14.39 -24.92
C PHE A 26 -14.08 15.59 -25.41
N LYS A 27 -15.18 15.90 -24.70
CA LYS A 27 -15.85 17.19 -24.88
C LYS A 27 -14.96 18.25 -24.25
N PRO A 28 -14.30 19.12 -25.02
CA PRO A 28 -13.55 20.23 -24.44
C PRO A 28 -14.52 21.08 -23.59
N LYS A 29 -14.17 21.34 -22.33
CA LYS A 29 -14.92 22.28 -21.51
C LYS A 29 -14.95 23.62 -22.24
N LYS A 30 -16.14 24.11 -22.55
CA LYS A 30 -16.31 25.46 -23.12
C LYS A 30 -15.88 26.46 -22.05
N VAL A 31 -14.67 26.98 -22.17
CA VAL A 31 -14.14 28.06 -21.34
C VAL A 31 -14.39 29.35 -22.09
N ASP A 32 -15.02 30.34 -21.45
CA ASP A 32 -15.22 31.65 -22.05
C ASP A 32 -13.86 32.30 -22.35
N ALA A 33 -13.59 32.56 -23.63
CA ALA A 33 -12.31 33.11 -24.10
C ALA A 33 -11.96 34.45 -23.46
N ARG A 34 -12.95 35.19 -22.93
CA ARG A 34 -12.76 36.47 -22.23
C ARG A 34 -12.03 36.28 -20.88
N ASN A 35 -12.13 35.11 -20.29
CA ASN A 35 -11.54 34.80 -18.99
C ASN A 35 -10.19 34.12 -19.09
N VAL A 36 -9.71 33.83 -20.31
CA VAL A 36 -8.42 33.18 -20.57
C VAL A 36 -7.43 34.22 -21.03
N PRO A 37 -6.34 34.49 -20.29
CA PRO A 37 -5.30 35.43 -20.72
C PRO A 37 -4.73 35.03 -22.06
N PRO A 38 -4.43 35.99 -22.96
CA PRO A 38 -3.91 35.70 -24.30
C PRO A 38 -2.48 35.14 -24.28
N SER A 39 -1.68 35.53 -23.30
CA SER A 39 -0.27 35.08 -23.19
C SER A 39 -0.18 33.76 -22.39
N GLY A 40 0.80 32.92 -22.77
CA GLY A 40 1.09 31.68 -22.07
C GLY A 40 1.52 31.89 -20.62
N ASP A 41 2.36 32.91 -20.41
CA ASP A 41 2.93 33.24 -19.10
C ASP A 41 1.88 33.76 -18.12
N GLU A 42 0.92 34.57 -18.58
CA GLU A 42 -0.19 35.03 -17.76
C GLU A 42 -1.13 33.89 -17.37
N ARG A 43 -1.33 32.88 -18.24
CA ARG A 43 -2.10 31.67 -17.91
C ARG A 43 -1.42 30.85 -16.84
N VAL A 44 -0.09 30.69 -16.93
CA VAL A 44 0.71 30.00 -15.93
C VAL A 44 0.62 30.73 -14.60
N LYS A 45 0.83 32.08 -14.60
CA LYS A 45 0.73 32.91 -13.40
C LYS A 45 -0.64 32.81 -12.74
N LYS A 46 -1.73 32.93 -13.52
CA LYS A 46 -3.10 32.76 -13.03
C LYS A 46 -3.37 31.37 -12.45
N ASN A 47 -2.86 30.31 -13.09
CA ASN A 47 -3.01 28.94 -12.56
C ASN A 47 -2.22 28.73 -11.25
N ILE A 48 -1.06 29.41 -11.09
CA ILE A 48 -0.29 29.40 -9.84
C ILE A 48 -1.07 30.12 -8.74
N GLU A 49 -1.60 31.31 -9.02
CA GLU A 49 -2.39 32.12 -8.07
C GLU A 49 -3.69 31.42 -7.64
N GLU A 50 -4.34 30.71 -8.54
CA GLU A 50 -5.55 29.93 -8.27
C GLU A 50 -5.26 28.54 -7.66
N GLY A 51 -3.99 28.20 -7.39
CA GLY A 51 -3.60 26.91 -6.81
C GLY A 51 -3.80 25.71 -7.76
N ARG A 52 -4.02 25.97 -9.05
CA ARG A 52 -4.18 24.95 -10.11
C ARG A 52 -2.91 24.61 -10.86
N ALA A 53 -1.80 25.25 -10.50
CA ALA A 53 -0.51 24.96 -11.10
C ALA A 53 -0.09 23.54 -10.73
N PHE A 54 0.44 22.81 -11.70
CA PHE A 54 1.16 21.57 -11.45
C PHE A 54 2.48 21.94 -10.75
N SER A 55 2.40 22.06 -9.42
CA SER A 55 3.56 22.35 -8.60
C SER A 55 4.36 21.06 -8.46
N LEU A 56 5.44 20.95 -9.23
CA LEU A 56 6.47 19.94 -8.97
C LEU A 56 6.94 20.01 -7.51
N GLN A 57 6.99 21.24 -6.96
CA GLN A 57 7.28 21.53 -5.56
C GLN A 57 6.25 20.91 -4.62
N ALA A 58 4.94 20.98 -4.92
CA ALA A 58 3.89 20.33 -4.13
C ALA A 58 3.88 18.81 -4.33
N SER A 59 4.38 18.34 -5.47
CA SER A 59 4.61 16.90 -5.70
C SER A 59 5.88 16.42 -4.99
N LEU A 60 6.89 17.26 -4.86
CA LEU A 60 8.15 16.97 -4.15
C LEU A 60 8.03 17.25 -2.65
N THR A 61 7.23 18.23 -2.22
CA THR A 61 6.95 18.53 -0.80
C THR A 61 5.77 17.76 -0.24
N LYS A 62 4.95 17.09 -1.05
CA LYS A 62 4.40 15.81 -0.67
C LYS A 62 5.54 14.78 -0.73
N GLN A 63 6.59 15.05 -0.02
CA GLN A 63 7.25 14.00 0.73
C GLN A 63 6.08 13.29 1.40
N LYS A 64 5.63 12.20 0.80
CA LYS A 64 5.04 11.12 1.57
C LYS A 64 6.15 10.91 2.59
N GLU A 65 6.01 11.51 3.73
CA GLU A 65 6.59 11.01 4.94
C GLU A 65 6.31 9.53 4.79
N TYR A 66 7.34 8.79 4.43
CA TYR A 66 7.24 7.36 4.35
C TYR A 66 7.02 6.94 5.79
N ASP A 67 5.78 7.02 6.16
CA ASP A 67 5.23 6.56 7.41
C ASP A 67 5.23 5.01 7.29
N PHE A 68 6.45 4.47 7.04
CA PHE A 68 6.69 3.06 6.83
C PHE A 68 6.19 2.25 8.02
N ALA A 69 6.19 2.84 9.21
CA ALA A 69 5.74 2.20 10.43
C ALA A 69 4.24 2.36 10.69
N SER A 70 3.56 3.34 10.08
CA SER A 70 2.17 3.67 10.42
C SER A 70 1.17 3.46 9.29
N SER A 71 1.61 3.19 8.06
CA SER A 71 0.72 3.11 6.90
C SER A 71 0.09 1.73 6.68
N ASN A 72 0.67 0.68 7.23
CA ASN A 72 0.13 -0.67 7.15
C ASN A 72 -0.07 -1.24 8.55
N GLU A 73 -1.31 -1.41 8.92
CA GLU A 73 -1.71 -1.88 10.25
C GLU A 73 -1.21 -3.30 10.52
N LEU A 74 -1.18 -4.14 9.49
CA LEU A 74 -0.73 -5.53 9.59
C LEU A 74 0.78 -5.60 9.83
N TRP A 75 1.56 -4.79 9.11
CA TRP A 75 3.01 -4.67 9.30
C TRP A 75 3.37 -4.18 10.70
N ARG A 76 2.74 -3.09 11.13
CA ARG A 76 2.94 -2.52 12.45
C ARG A 76 2.59 -3.52 13.56
N ALA A 77 1.44 -4.19 13.44
CA ALA A 77 1.00 -5.20 14.39
C ALA A 77 1.97 -6.39 14.47
N SER A 78 2.57 -6.77 13.34
CA SER A 78 3.57 -7.83 13.32
C SER A 78 4.84 -7.43 14.04
N LEU A 79 5.40 -6.25 13.79
CA LEU A 79 6.55 -5.73 14.52
C LEU A 79 6.28 -5.65 16.02
N ASP A 80 5.14 -5.12 16.43
CA ASP A 80 4.76 -5.00 17.85
C ASP A 80 4.47 -6.37 18.51
N THR A 81 4.23 -7.41 17.75
CA THR A 81 4.00 -8.76 18.30
C THR A 81 5.32 -9.47 18.56
N ILE A 82 6.35 -9.20 17.77
CA ILE A 82 7.68 -9.80 17.88
C ILE A 82 8.74 -8.85 18.45
N ASP A 83 8.34 -7.73 19.04
CA ASP A 83 9.22 -6.65 19.53
C ASP A 83 10.28 -7.13 20.53
N PHE A 84 9.99 -8.20 21.28
CA PHE A 84 10.94 -8.81 22.21
C PHE A 84 12.10 -9.56 21.54
N MET A 85 12.04 -9.78 20.22
CA MET A 85 13.06 -10.50 19.45
C MET A 85 13.90 -9.55 18.61
N PRO A 86 15.23 -9.67 18.58
CA PRO A 86 16.07 -8.91 17.68
C PRO A 86 15.74 -9.26 16.22
N LEU A 87 15.78 -8.26 15.34
CA LEU A 87 15.48 -8.43 13.92
C LEU A 87 16.79 -8.54 13.11
N ILE A 88 16.86 -9.51 12.23
CA ILE A 88 17.92 -9.59 11.20
C ILE A 88 17.51 -8.75 9.98
N ASN A 89 16.26 -8.85 9.57
CA ASN A 89 15.77 -8.17 8.37
C ASN A 89 14.31 -7.74 8.56
N ALA A 90 14.03 -6.50 8.20
CA ALA A 90 12.67 -5.96 8.11
C ALA A 90 12.57 -5.15 6.81
N ASN A 91 12.16 -5.80 5.73
CA ASN A 91 12.02 -5.19 4.42
C ASN A 91 10.55 -4.98 4.09
N TYR A 92 10.07 -3.74 4.25
CA TYR A 92 8.68 -3.37 3.99
C TYR A 92 8.30 -3.59 2.52
N SER A 93 9.14 -3.12 1.58
CA SER A 93 8.87 -3.24 0.14
C SER A 93 8.86 -4.69 -0.33
N GLY A 94 9.71 -5.54 0.27
CA GLY A 94 9.74 -6.98 0.02
C GLY A 94 8.69 -7.76 0.80
N GLY A 95 7.96 -7.10 1.72
CA GLY A 95 6.93 -7.74 2.52
C GLY A 95 7.47 -8.88 3.40
N ILE A 96 8.64 -8.71 4.02
CA ILE A 96 9.25 -9.75 4.83
C ILE A 96 9.88 -9.20 6.13
N ILE A 97 9.64 -9.89 7.24
CA ILE A 97 10.30 -9.67 8.52
C ILE A 97 10.97 -10.98 8.94
N ILE A 98 12.22 -10.92 9.36
CA ILE A 98 12.98 -12.07 9.84
C ILE A 98 13.65 -11.67 11.16
N THR A 99 13.36 -12.43 12.23
CA THR A 99 14.04 -12.26 13.52
C THR A 99 15.37 -12.96 13.55
N ASP A 100 16.20 -12.64 14.54
CA ASP A 100 17.32 -13.48 14.90
C ASP A 100 16.88 -14.66 15.77
N TRP A 101 17.82 -15.56 16.07
CA TRP A 101 17.59 -16.63 17.04
C TRP A 101 17.43 -16.04 18.44
N TYR A 102 16.28 -16.28 19.03
CA TYR A 102 15.95 -15.87 20.39
C TYR A 102 15.85 -17.08 21.30
N SER A 103 16.52 -17.00 22.45
CA SER A 103 16.47 -18.01 23.50
C SER A 103 15.92 -17.39 24.77
N GLU A 104 14.97 -18.01 25.41
CA GLU A 104 14.50 -17.61 26.73
C GLU A 104 15.58 -17.91 27.77
N GLN A 105 15.73 -17.06 28.78
CA GLN A 105 16.83 -17.12 29.77
C GLN A 105 17.01 -18.45 30.49
N ASN A 106 15.94 -19.27 30.54
CA ASN A 106 15.97 -20.60 31.16
C ASN A 106 16.17 -21.76 30.16
N SER A 107 16.28 -21.47 28.86
CA SER A 107 16.38 -22.48 27.80
C SER A 107 17.75 -22.46 27.12
N ASN A 108 18.79 -22.92 27.84
CA ASN A 108 20.17 -22.87 27.35
C ASN A 108 20.43 -23.65 26.04
N ASN A 109 19.52 -24.54 25.64
CA ASN A 109 19.71 -25.42 24.48
C ASN A 109 18.71 -25.17 23.36
N GLU A 110 17.73 -24.28 23.55
CA GLU A 110 16.66 -24.05 22.57
C GLU A 110 16.64 -22.58 22.12
N SER A 111 16.48 -22.37 20.84
CA SER A 111 16.31 -21.04 20.25
C SER A 111 15.21 -21.06 19.22
N VAL A 112 14.48 -19.97 19.10
CA VAL A 112 13.39 -19.80 18.13
C VAL A 112 13.72 -18.65 17.19
N LYS A 113 13.37 -18.82 15.93
CA LYS A 113 13.48 -17.83 14.87
C LYS A 113 12.15 -17.73 14.12
N ILE A 114 11.68 -16.54 13.86
CA ILE A 114 10.41 -16.29 13.19
C ILE A 114 10.67 -15.59 11.85
N SER A 115 9.99 -16.04 10.82
CA SER A 115 9.92 -15.39 9.52
C SER A 115 8.47 -15.09 9.20
N ILE A 116 8.14 -13.83 8.93
CA ILE A 116 6.80 -13.38 8.55
C ILE A 116 6.88 -12.82 7.14
N ARG A 117 6.10 -13.38 6.23
CA ARG A 117 5.97 -12.93 4.86
C ARG A 117 4.55 -12.42 4.63
N PHE A 118 4.43 -11.20 4.10
CA PHE A 118 3.15 -10.57 3.80
C PHE A 118 2.78 -10.87 2.35
N LEU A 119 1.63 -11.50 2.16
CA LEU A 119 1.09 -11.86 0.85
C LEU A 119 0.10 -10.81 0.36
N SER A 120 -0.52 -10.07 1.28
CA SER A 120 -1.40 -8.93 0.97
C SER A 120 -1.37 -7.91 2.12
N ASN A 121 -1.98 -6.73 1.89
CA ASN A 121 -2.11 -5.67 2.90
C ASN A 121 -3.44 -5.73 3.66
N GLU A 122 -4.24 -6.75 3.42
CA GLU A 122 -5.54 -6.92 4.06
C GLU A 122 -5.40 -7.60 5.41
N ILE A 123 -6.25 -7.23 6.38
CA ILE A 123 -6.24 -7.83 7.73
C ILE A 123 -7.00 -9.15 7.68
N ARG A 124 -6.34 -10.18 7.15
CA ARG A 124 -6.85 -11.55 7.00
C ARG A 124 -5.76 -12.56 7.32
N ALA A 125 -6.15 -13.75 7.76
CA ALA A 125 -5.20 -14.79 8.17
C ALA A 125 -4.32 -15.29 7.00
N ASP A 126 -4.89 -15.36 5.80
CA ASP A 126 -4.20 -15.76 4.57
C ASP A 126 -3.32 -14.67 3.95
N ALA A 127 -3.33 -13.44 4.52
CA ALA A 127 -2.40 -12.39 4.17
C ALA A 127 -1.00 -12.58 4.78
N LEU A 128 -0.84 -13.52 5.70
CA LEU A 128 0.39 -13.81 6.42
C LEU A 128 0.86 -15.24 6.17
N ASP A 129 2.10 -15.38 5.75
CA ASP A 129 2.84 -16.66 5.74
C ASP A 129 3.89 -16.61 6.85
N ILE A 130 3.61 -17.26 7.97
CA ILE A 130 4.46 -17.27 9.16
C ILE A 130 5.14 -18.62 9.26
N LYS A 131 6.47 -18.59 9.35
CA LYS A 131 7.30 -19.77 9.61
C LYS A 131 8.06 -19.60 10.89
N VAL A 132 8.04 -20.61 11.73
CA VAL A 132 8.75 -20.66 12.99
C VAL A 132 9.75 -21.81 12.98
N PHE A 133 11.00 -21.49 13.22
CA PHE A 133 12.09 -22.43 13.28
C PHE A 133 12.56 -22.58 14.72
N LYS A 134 12.68 -23.81 15.17
CA LYS A 134 13.24 -24.17 16.47
C LYS A 134 14.61 -24.80 16.25
N LYS A 135 15.61 -24.27 16.93
CA LYS A 135 16.96 -24.80 16.98
C LYS A 135 17.21 -25.41 18.36
N VAL A 136 17.57 -26.68 18.41
CA VAL A 136 17.92 -27.41 19.64
C VAL A 136 19.35 -27.88 19.55
N CYS A 137 20.19 -27.52 20.53
CA CYS A 137 21.60 -27.85 20.60
C CYS A 137 21.90 -28.70 21.85
N PRO A 138 21.66 -30.03 21.83
CA PRO A 138 21.90 -30.90 23.00
C PRO A 138 23.38 -31.00 23.41
N LYS A 139 24.30 -30.78 22.48
CA LYS A 139 25.76 -30.72 22.72
C LYS A 139 26.36 -29.56 21.94
N LEU A 140 27.50 -29.06 22.41
CA LEU A 140 28.27 -28.05 21.69
C LEU A 140 28.53 -28.53 20.24
N ASN A 141 28.16 -27.73 19.26
CA ASN A 141 28.30 -27.99 17.81
C ASN A 141 27.36 -29.07 17.21
N GLN A 142 26.39 -29.59 17.96
CA GLN A 142 25.37 -30.49 17.40
C GLN A 142 23.98 -29.84 17.54
N CYS A 143 23.62 -28.96 16.62
CA CYS A 143 22.34 -28.30 16.59
C CYS A 143 21.45 -28.89 15.52
N VAL A 144 20.22 -29.16 15.85
CA VAL A 144 19.15 -29.57 14.92
C VAL A 144 18.18 -28.40 14.77
N ILE A 145 17.87 -28.04 13.54
CA ILE A 145 16.88 -27.00 13.22
C ILE A 145 15.67 -27.72 12.62
N THR A 146 14.50 -27.45 13.20
CA THR A 146 13.21 -27.99 12.74
C THR A 146 12.24 -26.85 12.56
N GLU A 147 11.38 -26.91 11.53
CA GLU A 147 10.22 -26.05 11.41
C GLU A 147 9.21 -26.53 12.48
N THR A 148 8.75 -25.63 13.34
CA THR A 148 7.90 -25.99 14.45
C THR A 148 6.42 -25.78 14.10
N GLY A 149 5.59 -26.50 14.86
CA GLY A 149 4.22 -26.76 14.49
C GLY A 149 3.24 -25.58 14.54
N ASP A 150 2.05 -25.92 14.08
CA ASP A 150 0.95 -25.03 13.72
C ASP A 150 0.34 -24.22 14.89
N GLU A 151 0.58 -24.61 16.16
CA GLU A 151 -0.07 -23.95 17.29
C GLU A 151 0.48 -22.54 17.55
N LEU A 152 1.82 -22.40 17.59
CA LEU A 152 2.47 -21.10 17.76
C LEU A 152 2.19 -20.18 16.57
N ILE A 153 2.18 -20.73 15.35
CA ILE A 153 1.84 -19.98 14.13
C ILE A 153 0.41 -19.44 14.22
N LYS A 154 -0.55 -20.26 14.66
CA LYS A 154 -1.95 -19.85 14.84
C LYS A 154 -2.09 -18.76 15.90
N GLU A 155 -1.35 -18.89 17.01
CA GLU A 155 -1.37 -17.91 18.07
C GLU A 155 -0.77 -16.56 17.62
N LEU A 156 0.38 -16.60 16.96
CA LEU A 156 1.02 -15.41 16.39
C LEU A 156 0.08 -14.72 15.39
N THR A 157 -0.49 -15.48 14.44
CA THR A 157 -1.43 -14.95 13.46
C THR A 157 -2.62 -14.27 14.13
N LYS A 158 -3.24 -14.94 15.13
CA LYS A 158 -4.37 -14.39 15.89
C LYS A 158 -3.99 -13.08 16.61
N ASN A 159 -2.83 -13.04 17.24
CA ASN A 159 -2.37 -11.87 17.98
C ASN A 159 -2.05 -10.69 17.03
N ILE A 160 -1.40 -10.96 15.90
CA ILE A 160 -1.12 -9.95 14.86
C ILE A 160 -2.42 -9.38 14.30
N LEU A 161 -3.38 -10.23 13.91
CA LEU A 161 -4.65 -9.77 13.36
C LEU A 161 -5.46 -8.96 14.36
N ARG A 162 -5.45 -9.34 15.64
CA ARG A 162 -6.12 -8.58 16.70
C ARG A 162 -5.53 -7.19 16.87
N LYS A 163 -4.21 -7.06 16.91
CA LYS A 163 -3.53 -5.77 17.00
C LYS A 163 -3.76 -4.94 15.73
N ALA A 164 -3.69 -5.55 14.56
CA ALA A 164 -3.93 -4.87 13.28
C ALA A 164 -5.34 -4.26 13.21
N ALA A 165 -6.36 -4.98 13.65
CA ALA A 165 -7.74 -4.48 13.70
C ALA A 165 -7.89 -3.28 14.65
N VAL A 166 -7.15 -3.24 15.76
CA VAL A 166 -7.13 -2.09 16.67
C VAL A 166 -6.50 -0.87 15.97
N TYR A 167 -5.37 -1.06 15.29
CA TYR A 167 -4.70 0.02 14.56
C TYR A 167 -5.54 0.55 13.39
N GLU A 168 -6.23 -0.32 12.68
CA GLU A 168 -7.17 0.08 11.63
C GLU A 168 -8.27 0.99 12.19
N LYS A 169 -8.89 0.59 13.30
CA LYS A 169 -9.93 1.38 13.96
C LYS A 169 -9.39 2.76 14.43
N GLU A 170 -8.20 2.81 15.01
CA GLU A 170 -7.55 4.08 15.38
C GLU A 170 -7.31 4.98 14.18
N ASN A 171 -6.83 4.41 13.07
CA ASN A 171 -6.59 5.16 11.85
C ASN A 171 -7.88 5.67 11.21
N GLN A 172 -8.96 4.89 11.22
CA GLN A 172 -10.29 5.32 10.77
C GLN A 172 -10.80 6.51 11.61
N LEU A 173 -10.65 6.46 12.93
CA LEU A 173 -11.04 7.56 13.82
C LEU A 173 -10.21 8.83 13.58
N LYS A 174 -8.90 8.70 13.34
CA LYS A 174 -8.02 9.83 12.99
C LYS A 174 -8.39 10.46 11.65
N ARG A 175 -8.74 9.65 10.63
CA ARG A 175 -9.20 10.12 9.32
C ARG A 175 -10.54 10.84 9.44
N GLY A 176 -11.52 10.29 10.15
CA GLY A 176 -12.81 10.91 10.40
C GLY A 176 -12.70 12.26 11.12
N ARG A 177 -11.78 12.39 12.10
CA ARG A 177 -11.52 13.65 12.80
C ARG A 177 -10.91 14.73 11.90
N LYS A 178 -10.02 14.37 10.97
CA LYS A 178 -9.44 15.31 10.00
C LYS A 178 -10.49 15.88 9.04
N VAL A 179 -11.46 15.07 8.63
CA VAL A 179 -12.55 15.50 7.73
C VAL A 179 -13.48 16.49 8.44
N HIS A 180 -13.77 16.29 9.73
CA HIS A 180 -14.65 17.21 10.50
C HIS A 180 -13.93 18.47 10.99
N GLY A 181 -12.60 18.46 11.11
CA GLY A 181 -11.79 19.60 11.55
C GLY A 181 -11.47 20.63 10.46
N SER A 182 -11.79 20.36 9.20
CA SER A 182 -11.63 21.30 8.08
C SER A 182 -12.90 22.11 7.81
N VAL A 183 -13.54 22.63 8.85
CA VAL A 183 -14.54 23.69 8.68
C VAL A 183 -13.78 24.95 8.29
N SER A 184 -13.98 25.40 7.06
CA SER A 184 -13.43 26.65 6.55
C SER A 184 -13.80 27.79 7.49
N PRO A 185 -12.86 28.72 7.81
CA PRO A 185 -13.24 29.93 8.51
C PRO A 185 -14.24 30.70 7.64
N ASP A 186 -15.34 31.06 8.29
CA ASP A 186 -16.43 31.89 7.79
C ASP A 186 -15.90 33.03 6.93
N ARG A 187 -16.26 33.04 5.66
CA ARG A 187 -16.03 34.17 4.78
C ARG A 187 -17.01 35.25 5.17
N GLY A 188 -16.59 36.06 6.16
CA GLY A 188 -17.34 37.23 6.63
C GLY A 188 -17.92 38.02 5.45
N LYS A 189 -19.24 38.11 5.39
CA LYS A 189 -19.98 39.03 4.52
C LYS A 189 -19.51 40.47 4.84
N LYS A 190 -18.71 41.06 3.97
CA LYS A 190 -18.55 42.52 3.95
C LYS A 190 -19.84 43.10 3.36
N LYS A 191 -20.51 43.89 4.18
CA LYS A 191 -21.55 44.82 3.75
C LYS A 191 -20.96 45.92 2.90
#